data_9866cca3dce7ecd63dcb4127e277318a
#
_entry.id   9866cca3dce7ecd63dcb4127e277318a
#
_cell.length_a   1.000
_cell.length_b   1.000
_cell.length_c   1.000
_cell.angle_alpha   90.00
_cell.angle_beta   90.00
_cell.angle_gamma   90.00
#
_symmetry.space_group_name_H-M   'P 1'
#
loop_
_entity.id
_entity.type
_entity.pdbx_description
1 polymer ?
#
loop_
_entity_poly.entity_id
_entity_poly.type
_entity_poly.pdbx_seq_one_letter_code
_entity_poly.pdbx_strand_id
1 'polypeptide(L)'
;TAHPFLSAAAAGTLPKPRLAAWLAQDRLYIHAYIRFIGALLAKLQLPVPVPVPVPVPVPVPVPVPHATQTNPNNTDQIETQTLETQTLHTLTAALTNIVRELDFFVAVADEYALDLNTPFQVPQPEPGEAPAPAPAPAPAASAFTASPITTAYTDLFISAGSAGTSLLEGLFVLWATEVCYLTVWRNVRAAMPRAKNGGEDADGGALREKLIPNWTCAEFEEFVEGITCLVDKVAEREVQRSSAGPEKAWEEVVERCARWWRQVVWLEGQFWPEV
;
A
#
# COMPACT_ATOMS: atom_id res chain seq x y z
N THR A 1 -12.66 -11.92 -10.36
CA THR A 1 -11.23 -12.24 -10.29
C THR A 1 -10.98 -13.53 -11.05
N ALA A 2 -10.33 -13.42 -12.21
CA ALA A 2 -10.11 -14.59 -13.08
C ALA A 2 -8.84 -15.40 -12.70
N HIS A 3 -8.03 -14.93 -11.72
CA HIS A 3 -6.79 -15.62 -11.36
C HIS A 3 -7.06 -16.93 -10.60
N PRO A 4 -6.43 -18.08 -10.98
CA PRO A 4 -6.66 -19.39 -10.35
C PRO A 4 -6.45 -19.37 -8.82
N PHE A 5 -5.38 -18.72 -8.33
CA PHE A 5 -5.10 -18.56 -6.90
C PHE A 5 -6.28 -17.94 -6.14
N LEU A 6 -6.80 -16.83 -6.63
CA LEU A 6 -7.92 -16.10 -5.99
C LEU A 6 -9.23 -16.90 -6.06
N SER A 7 -9.43 -17.62 -7.15
CA SER A 7 -10.58 -18.52 -7.31
C SER A 7 -10.51 -19.71 -6.33
N ALA A 8 -9.31 -20.29 -6.15
CA ALA A 8 -9.07 -21.36 -5.17
C ALA A 8 -9.21 -20.84 -3.73
N ALA A 9 -8.73 -19.61 -3.44
CA ALA A 9 -8.93 -18.96 -2.15
C ALA A 9 -10.42 -18.79 -1.81
N ALA A 10 -11.22 -18.27 -2.76
CA ALA A 10 -12.66 -18.12 -2.59
C ALA A 10 -13.38 -19.46 -2.36
N ALA A 11 -13.00 -20.49 -3.12
CA ALA A 11 -13.59 -21.82 -3.02
C ALA A 11 -13.16 -22.63 -1.78
N GLY A 12 -12.11 -22.18 -1.04
CA GLY A 12 -11.52 -22.95 0.07
C GLY A 12 -10.68 -24.15 -0.40
N THR A 13 -10.24 -24.13 -1.66
CA THR A 13 -9.46 -25.23 -2.26
C THR A 13 -7.97 -24.90 -2.38
N LEU A 14 -7.54 -23.72 -1.94
CA LEU A 14 -6.13 -23.32 -1.98
C LEU A 14 -5.31 -24.16 -1.01
N PRO A 15 -4.30 -24.93 -1.49
CA PRO A 15 -3.51 -25.77 -0.60
C PRO A 15 -2.66 -24.96 0.37
N LYS A 16 -2.57 -25.42 1.62
CA LYS A 16 -1.76 -24.81 2.69
C LYS A 16 -0.33 -24.43 2.26
N PRO A 17 0.43 -25.31 1.55
CA PRO A 17 1.79 -24.93 1.09
C PRO A 17 1.81 -23.76 0.10
N ARG A 18 0.76 -23.62 -0.73
CA ARG A 18 0.65 -22.51 -1.68
C ARG A 18 0.36 -21.19 -0.97
N LEU A 19 -0.54 -21.23 0.01
CA LEU A 19 -0.80 -20.08 0.88
C LEU A 19 0.46 -19.66 1.63
N ALA A 20 1.18 -20.60 2.25
CA ALA A 20 2.42 -20.34 2.98
C ALA A 20 3.50 -19.71 2.08
N ALA A 21 3.69 -20.25 0.87
CA ALA A 21 4.66 -19.70 -0.09
C ALA A 21 4.30 -18.27 -0.53
N TRP A 22 3.03 -17.96 -0.73
CA TRP A 22 2.58 -16.61 -1.06
C TRP A 22 2.77 -15.66 0.12
N LEU A 23 2.34 -16.01 1.33
CA LEU A 23 2.53 -15.19 2.54
C LEU A 23 4.03 -14.96 2.84
N ALA A 24 4.89 -15.93 2.53
CA ALA A 24 6.33 -15.78 2.65
C ALA A 24 6.87 -14.64 1.74
N GLN A 25 6.37 -14.53 0.51
CA GLN A 25 6.72 -13.46 -0.41
C GLN A 25 6.06 -12.12 -0.02
N ASP A 26 4.83 -12.16 0.44
CA ASP A 26 4.09 -10.99 0.92
C ASP A 26 4.78 -10.37 2.15
N ARG A 27 5.37 -11.18 3.03
CA ARG A 27 6.22 -10.68 4.12
C ARG A 27 7.42 -9.85 3.63
N LEU A 28 8.05 -10.22 2.51
CA LEU A 28 9.12 -9.41 1.91
C LEU A 28 8.59 -8.11 1.31
N TYR A 29 7.40 -8.15 0.72
CA TYR A 29 6.66 -6.96 0.29
C TYR A 29 6.43 -6.01 1.49
N ILE A 30 5.94 -6.51 2.64
CA ILE A 30 5.75 -5.73 3.86
C ILE A 30 7.05 -5.06 4.30
N HIS A 31 8.19 -5.75 4.26
CA HIS A 31 9.48 -5.15 4.60
C HIS A 31 9.89 -4.01 3.65
N ALA A 32 9.56 -4.13 2.36
CA ALA A 32 9.80 -3.07 1.39
C ALA A 32 8.84 -1.89 1.60
N TYR A 33 7.56 -2.16 1.88
CA TYR A 33 6.55 -1.17 2.19
C TYR A 33 6.92 -0.32 3.43
N ILE A 34 7.43 -0.92 4.51
CA ILE A 34 7.91 -0.19 5.70
C ILE A 34 8.99 0.82 5.32
N ARG A 35 9.97 0.41 4.49
CA ARG A 35 11.02 1.32 4.00
C ARG A 35 10.47 2.42 3.11
N PHE A 36 9.48 2.09 2.28
CA PHE A 36 8.80 3.03 1.41
C PHE A 36 8.07 4.11 2.20
N ILE A 37 7.28 3.75 3.22
CA ILE A 37 6.63 4.72 4.11
C ILE A 37 7.67 5.63 4.79
N GLY A 38 8.79 5.07 5.24
CA GLY A 38 9.90 5.86 5.79
C GLY A 38 10.46 6.88 4.79
N ALA A 39 10.59 6.50 3.51
CA ALA A 39 11.01 7.40 2.45
C ALA A 39 9.97 8.50 2.16
N LEU A 40 8.67 8.21 2.25
CA LEU A 40 7.61 9.23 2.10
C LEU A 40 7.60 10.20 3.30
N LEU A 41 7.77 9.70 4.53
CA LEU A 41 7.91 10.54 5.72
C LEU A 41 9.09 11.51 5.60
N ALA A 42 10.21 11.07 5.03
CA ALA A 42 11.38 11.92 4.81
C ALA A 42 11.16 13.05 3.78
N LYS A 43 10.09 12.99 2.97
CA LYS A 43 9.72 14.07 2.02
C LYS A 43 8.90 15.18 2.66
N LEU A 44 8.36 14.99 3.88
CA LEU A 44 7.51 15.96 4.53
C LEU A 44 8.31 17.17 4.99
N GLN A 45 7.78 18.34 4.73
CA GLN A 45 8.30 19.62 5.23
C GLN A 45 7.41 20.09 6.39
N LEU A 46 7.69 19.54 7.57
CA LEU A 46 6.93 19.92 8.76
C LEU A 46 7.21 21.39 9.13
N PRO A 47 6.18 22.15 9.57
CA PRO A 47 6.34 23.55 9.93
C PRO A 47 7.27 23.71 11.13
N VAL A 48 8.29 24.55 10.99
CA VAL A 48 9.23 24.86 12.08
C VAL A 48 8.59 25.77 13.15
N PRO A 49 7.76 26.80 12.82
CA PRO A 49 7.06 27.55 13.86
C PRO A 49 5.83 26.79 14.35
N VAL A 50 5.81 26.42 15.63
CA VAL A 50 4.57 26.02 16.29
C VAL A 50 3.67 27.25 16.37
N PRO A 51 2.40 27.21 15.92
CA PRO A 51 1.47 28.30 16.12
C PRO A 51 1.36 28.59 17.63
N VAL A 52 1.95 29.68 18.08
CA VAL A 52 1.74 30.13 19.47
C VAL A 52 0.32 30.67 19.53
N PRO A 53 -0.55 30.18 20.46
CA PRO A 53 -1.84 30.79 20.65
C PRO A 53 -1.62 32.30 20.92
N VAL A 54 -2.06 33.14 20.00
CA VAL A 54 -2.02 34.59 20.24
C VAL A 54 -2.92 34.81 21.45
N PRO A 55 -2.42 35.40 22.55
CA PRO A 55 -3.27 35.77 23.67
C PRO A 55 -4.39 36.66 23.13
N VAL A 56 -5.64 36.24 23.31
CA VAL A 56 -6.79 37.05 22.92
C VAL A 56 -6.65 38.37 23.66
N PRO A 57 -6.50 39.54 22.99
CA PRO A 57 -6.48 40.77 23.67
C PRO A 57 -7.80 40.94 24.43
N VAL A 58 -7.71 41.23 25.72
CA VAL A 58 -8.88 41.61 26.52
C VAL A 58 -9.56 42.77 25.79
N PRO A 59 -10.89 42.75 25.58
CA PRO A 59 -11.55 43.78 24.79
C PRO A 59 -11.43 45.14 25.49
N VAL A 60 -10.64 46.01 24.89
CA VAL A 60 -10.74 47.45 25.19
C VAL A 60 -11.76 48.00 24.20
N PRO A 61 -12.82 48.68 24.63
CA PRO A 61 -13.84 49.21 23.74
C PRO A 61 -13.30 50.45 23.02
N VAL A 62 -12.95 50.33 21.74
CA VAL A 62 -12.72 51.47 20.85
C VAL A 62 -13.45 51.22 19.54
N PRO A 63 -14.29 52.14 19.09
CA PRO A 63 -15.03 51.98 17.85
C PRO A 63 -14.18 52.45 16.66
N VAL A 64 -13.78 51.58 15.77
CA VAL A 64 -13.39 51.96 14.40
C VAL A 64 -13.69 50.83 13.42
N PRO A 65 -14.35 51.11 12.31
CA PRO A 65 -14.57 50.13 11.26
C PRO A 65 -13.36 50.13 10.33
N HIS A 66 -12.45 49.16 10.50
CA HIS A 66 -11.53 48.81 9.44
C HIS A 66 -11.69 47.33 9.16
N ALA A 67 -12.10 47.02 7.94
CA ALA A 67 -12.09 45.72 7.36
C ALA A 67 -10.72 45.07 7.61
N THR A 68 -10.69 44.01 8.40
CA THR A 68 -9.52 43.16 8.57
C THR A 68 -9.26 42.51 7.22
N GLN A 69 -8.31 43.04 6.47
CA GLN A 69 -7.76 42.34 5.31
C GLN A 69 -7.08 41.10 5.87
N THR A 70 -7.74 39.99 5.77
CA THR A 70 -7.09 38.65 5.90
C THR A 70 -6.03 38.58 4.83
N ASN A 71 -4.77 38.55 5.24
CA ASN A 71 -3.65 38.46 4.32
C ASN A 71 -3.77 37.07 3.61
N PRO A 72 -3.99 37.02 2.29
CA PRO A 72 -4.19 35.72 1.57
C PRO A 72 -3.01 34.77 1.78
N ASN A 73 -1.80 35.26 1.95
CA ASN A 73 -0.61 34.46 2.25
C ASN A 73 -0.69 33.68 3.58
N ASN A 74 -1.51 34.13 4.53
CA ASN A 74 -1.65 33.46 5.82
C ASN A 74 -2.61 32.26 5.73
N THR A 75 -3.63 32.34 4.88
CA THR A 75 -4.58 31.24 4.66
C THR A 75 -3.89 30.08 3.96
N ASP A 76 -3.13 30.33 2.90
CA ASP A 76 -2.39 29.31 2.15
C ASP A 76 -1.34 28.59 3.03
N GLN A 77 -0.70 29.33 3.97
CA GLN A 77 0.25 28.74 4.91
C GLN A 77 -0.44 27.82 5.91
N ILE A 78 -1.59 28.21 6.45
CA ILE A 78 -2.37 27.40 7.40
C ILE A 78 -2.90 26.14 6.72
N GLU A 79 -3.43 26.24 5.52
CA GLU A 79 -3.92 25.09 4.74
C GLU A 79 -2.78 24.11 4.41
N THR A 80 -1.62 24.64 4.02
CA THR A 80 -0.43 23.81 3.76
C THR A 80 0.03 23.09 5.00
N GLN A 81 0.10 23.76 6.16
CA GLN A 81 0.47 23.11 7.43
C GLN A 81 -0.53 22.03 7.84
N THR A 82 -1.82 22.26 7.59
CA THR A 82 -2.87 21.27 7.88
C THR A 82 -2.69 20.03 7.01
N LEU A 83 -2.40 20.18 5.71
CA LEU A 83 -2.21 19.07 4.79
C LEU A 83 -0.93 18.26 5.09
N GLU A 84 0.19 18.92 5.42
CA GLU A 84 1.42 18.25 5.86
C GLU A 84 1.18 17.43 7.15
N THR A 85 0.41 17.98 8.09
CA THR A 85 0.03 17.28 9.32
C THR A 85 -0.89 16.09 9.03
N GLN A 86 -1.88 16.23 8.15
CA GLN A 86 -2.73 15.13 7.71
C GLN A 86 -1.90 14.02 7.04
N THR A 87 -0.96 14.42 6.16
CA THR A 87 -0.05 13.47 5.51
C THR A 87 0.80 12.71 6.52
N LEU A 88 1.36 13.41 7.52
CA LEU A 88 2.13 12.77 8.60
C LEU A 88 1.28 11.73 9.34
N HIS A 89 0.05 12.09 9.72
CA HIS A 89 -0.84 11.18 10.45
C HIS A 89 -1.20 9.95 9.59
N THR A 90 -1.51 10.15 8.30
CA THR A 90 -1.84 9.04 7.39
C THR A 90 -0.65 8.10 7.20
N LEU A 91 0.56 8.63 6.97
CA LEU A 91 1.77 7.80 6.83
C LEU A 91 2.14 7.10 8.14
N THR A 92 1.94 7.73 9.29
CA THR A 92 2.13 7.09 10.60
C THR A 92 1.12 5.97 10.83
N ALA A 93 -0.14 6.17 10.44
CA ALA A 93 -1.16 5.12 10.49
C ALA A 93 -0.81 3.96 9.55
N ALA A 94 -0.36 4.24 8.31
CA ALA A 94 0.12 3.23 7.37
C ALA A 94 1.26 2.39 7.95
N LEU A 95 2.26 3.06 8.56
CA LEU A 95 3.38 2.36 9.22
C LEU A 95 2.91 1.51 10.40
N THR A 96 2.00 2.00 11.21
CA THR A 96 1.43 1.26 12.34
C THR A 96 0.64 0.04 11.86
N ASN A 97 -0.19 0.21 10.84
CA ASN A 97 -1.01 -0.87 10.28
C ASN A 97 -0.15 -1.97 9.68
N ILE A 98 0.89 -1.62 8.91
CA ILE A 98 1.74 -2.65 8.28
C ILE A 98 2.62 -3.40 9.29
N VAL A 99 3.01 -2.78 10.42
CA VAL A 99 3.69 -3.48 11.51
C VAL A 99 2.73 -4.45 12.22
N ARG A 100 1.49 -4.03 12.48
CA ARG A 100 0.44 -4.92 13.01
C ARG A 100 0.17 -6.10 12.07
N GLU A 101 0.17 -5.85 10.75
CA GLU A 101 0.01 -6.89 9.73
C GLU A 101 1.14 -7.93 9.78
N LEU A 102 2.38 -7.47 9.95
CA LEU A 102 3.53 -8.37 10.09
C LEU A 102 3.38 -9.29 11.32
N ASP A 103 2.99 -8.72 12.48
CA ASP A 103 2.74 -9.48 13.70
C ASP A 103 1.56 -10.44 13.53
N PHE A 104 0.50 -10.00 12.84
CA PHE A 104 -0.67 -10.82 12.52
C PHE A 104 -0.31 -12.01 11.61
N PHE A 105 0.54 -11.82 10.61
CA PHE A 105 1.02 -12.94 9.77
C PHE A 105 1.74 -14.00 10.59
N VAL A 106 2.60 -13.58 11.51
CA VAL A 106 3.31 -14.52 12.40
C VAL A 106 2.32 -15.30 13.27
N ALA A 107 1.33 -14.62 13.86
CA ALA A 107 0.32 -15.25 14.70
C ALA A 107 -0.56 -16.24 13.93
N VAL A 108 -1.02 -15.87 12.73
CA VAL A 108 -1.81 -16.77 11.86
C VAL A 108 -0.94 -17.95 11.38
N ALA A 109 0.32 -17.71 11.04
CA ALA A 109 1.22 -18.78 10.62
C ALA A 109 1.44 -19.82 11.73
N ASP A 110 1.58 -19.38 12.97
CA ASP A 110 1.70 -20.28 14.14
C ASP A 110 0.39 -21.07 14.36
N GLU A 111 -0.76 -20.37 14.40
CA GLU A 111 -2.07 -20.98 14.62
C GLU A 111 -2.43 -22.04 13.57
N TYR A 112 -2.12 -21.79 12.29
CA TYR A 112 -2.47 -22.68 11.18
C TYR A 112 -1.30 -23.52 10.67
N ALA A 113 -0.15 -23.54 11.35
CA ALA A 113 1.06 -24.25 10.96
C ALA A 113 1.48 -23.95 9.49
N LEU A 114 1.60 -22.65 9.16
CA LEU A 114 2.10 -22.19 7.86
C LEU A 114 3.58 -21.86 7.97
N ASP A 115 4.41 -22.40 7.07
CA ASP A 115 5.84 -22.08 7.04
C ASP A 115 6.12 -20.81 6.24
N LEU A 116 6.30 -19.69 6.93
CA LEU A 116 6.64 -18.39 6.31
C LEU A 116 8.10 -18.31 5.83
N ASN A 117 8.89 -19.35 5.97
CA ASN A 117 10.26 -19.44 5.47
C ASN A 117 10.36 -20.36 4.24
N THR A 118 9.21 -20.74 3.65
CA THR A 118 9.17 -21.53 2.43
C THR A 118 9.96 -20.80 1.33
N PRO A 119 11.02 -21.42 0.76
CA PRO A 119 11.81 -20.82 -0.29
C PRO A 119 10.97 -20.60 -1.56
N PHE A 120 11.28 -19.52 -2.30
CA PHE A 120 10.72 -19.36 -3.64
C PHE A 120 11.23 -20.48 -4.55
N GLN A 121 10.30 -21.26 -5.11
CA GLN A 121 10.65 -22.33 -6.04
C GLN A 121 10.68 -21.75 -7.46
N VAL A 122 11.86 -21.77 -8.08
CA VAL A 122 11.96 -21.47 -9.52
C VAL A 122 11.21 -22.58 -10.28
N PRO A 123 10.27 -22.25 -11.19
CA PRO A 123 9.61 -23.24 -12.01
C PRO A 123 10.66 -24.11 -12.72
N GLN A 124 10.55 -25.43 -12.58
CA GLN A 124 11.43 -26.35 -13.30
C GLN A 124 10.97 -26.39 -14.76
N PRO A 125 11.90 -26.40 -15.74
CA PRO A 125 11.54 -26.56 -17.14
C PRO A 125 10.77 -27.88 -17.33
N GLU A 126 9.76 -27.84 -18.21
CA GLU A 126 8.97 -29.02 -18.55
C GLU A 126 9.86 -30.15 -19.10
N PRO A 127 9.53 -31.45 -18.82
CA PRO A 127 10.30 -32.58 -19.29
C PRO A 127 10.36 -32.59 -20.84
N GLY A 128 11.46 -32.23 -21.42
CA GLY A 128 11.69 -32.18 -22.88
C GLY A 128 12.34 -30.90 -23.39
N GLU A 129 12.45 -29.88 -22.56
CA GLU A 129 13.23 -28.69 -22.90
C GLU A 129 14.72 -28.96 -22.60
N ALA A 130 15.58 -28.66 -23.56
CA ALA A 130 17.02 -28.93 -23.42
C ALA A 130 17.55 -28.21 -22.16
N PRO A 131 18.28 -28.90 -21.26
CA PRO A 131 18.73 -28.28 -20.03
C PRO A 131 19.64 -27.10 -20.38
N ALA A 132 19.26 -25.92 -19.86
CA ALA A 132 20.21 -24.80 -19.81
C ALA A 132 21.48 -25.25 -19.07
N PRO A 133 22.68 -24.75 -19.43
CA PRO A 133 23.91 -25.12 -18.76
C PRO A 133 23.73 -24.95 -17.25
N ALA A 134 24.00 -26.03 -16.50
CA ALA A 134 23.77 -26.10 -15.07
C ALA A 134 24.35 -24.86 -14.37
N PRO A 135 23.56 -24.08 -13.65
CA PRO A 135 24.11 -23.02 -12.81
C PRO A 135 25.07 -23.65 -11.81
N ALA A 136 26.16 -22.95 -11.53
CA ALA A 136 27.11 -23.36 -10.51
C ALA A 136 26.36 -23.75 -9.22
N PRO A 137 26.79 -24.78 -8.47
CA PRO A 137 26.08 -25.24 -7.29
C PRO A 137 25.83 -24.06 -6.36
N ALA A 138 24.55 -23.76 -6.11
CA ALA A 138 24.14 -22.70 -5.20
C ALA A 138 24.76 -23.00 -3.83
N PRO A 139 25.29 -21.97 -3.12
CA PRO A 139 25.81 -22.16 -1.77
C PRO A 139 24.70 -22.82 -0.93
N ALA A 140 25.09 -23.77 -0.10
CA ALA A 140 24.24 -24.72 0.63
C ALA A 140 23.42 -24.11 1.80
N ALA A 141 22.93 -22.91 1.63
CA ALA A 141 21.80 -22.36 2.34
C ALA A 141 20.91 -21.77 1.25
N SER A 142 19.86 -22.49 0.88
CA SER A 142 18.77 -21.91 0.09
C SER A 142 18.28 -20.69 0.85
N ALA A 143 18.92 -19.56 0.62
CA ALA A 143 18.52 -18.32 1.25
C ALA A 143 17.07 -18.05 0.83
N PHE A 144 16.21 -17.79 1.80
CA PHE A 144 14.89 -17.28 1.57
C PHE A 144 15.03 -16.00 0.72
N THR A 145 14.69 -16.10 -0.57
CA THR A 145 14.91 -15.04 -1.55
C THR A 145 13.59 -14.52 -2.08
N ALA A 146 13.57 -13.23 -2.41
CA ALA A 146 12.44 -12.63 -3.10
C ALA A 146 12.29 -13.24 -4.49
N SER A 147 11.04 -13.48 -4.89
CA SER A 147 10.71 -13.80 -6.28
C SER A 147 11.03 -12.62 -7.21
N PRO A 148 11.13 -12.83 -8.52
CA PRO A 148 11.31 -11.73 -9.46
C PRO A 148 10.21 -10.66 -9.32
N ILE A 149 8.97 -11.05 -9.06
CA ILE A 149 7.86 -10.12 -8.88
C ILE A 149 7.95 -9.37 -7.54
N THR A 150 8.30 -10.06 -6.45
CA THR A 150 8.55 -9.41 -5.17
C THR A 150 9.72 -8.43 -5.25
N THR A 151 10.76 -8.77 -6.01
CA THR A 151 11.86 -7.84 -6.30
C THR A 151 11.38 -6.63 -7.07
N ALA A 152 10.58 -6.82 -8.13
CA ALA A 152 10.01 -5.72 -8.92
C ALA A 152 9.11 -4.80 -8.09
N TYR A 153 8.36 -5.34 -7.11
CA TYR A 153 7.62 -4.52 -6.14
C TYR A 153 8.54 -3.72 -5.24
N THR A 154 9.62 -4.33 -4.76
CA THR A 154 10.64 -3.61 -3.97
C THR A 154 11.23 -2.45 -4.78
N ASP A 155 11.56 -2.67 -6.04
CA ASP A 155 12.11 -1.66 -6.94
C ASP A 155 11.10 -0.54 -7.24
N LEU A 156 9.80 -0.88 -7.40
CA LEU A 156 8.71 0.10 -7.50
C LEU A 156 8.69 1.02 -6.29
N PHE A 157 8.72 0.48 -5.07
CA PHE A 157 8.70 1.26 -3.84
C PHE A 157 9.96 2.13 -3.67
N ILE A 158 11.15 1.61 -4.02
CA ILE A 158 12.38 2.39 -4.03
C ILE A 158 12.26 3.56 -5.00
N SER A 159 11.74 3.32 -6.20
CA SER A 159 11.55 4.35 -7.24
C SER A 159 10.53 5.41 -6.80
N ALA A 160 9.38 5.00 -6.29
CA ALA A 160 8.32 5.90 -5.82
C ALA A 160 8.73 6.69 -4.56
N GLY A 161 9.57 6.10 -3.70
CA GLY A 161 10.14 6.75 -2.51
C GLY A 161 11.33 7.65 -2.79
N SER A 162 11.93 7.62 -4.00
CA SER A 162 13.17 8.32 -4.33
C SER A 162 13.04 9.85 -4.25
N ALA A 163 14.16 10.54 -4.08
CA ALA A 163 14.18 12.01 -4.01
C ALA A 163 13.74 12.70 -5.32
N GLY A 164 13.83 12.00 -6.45
CA GLY A 164 13.41 12.50 -7.76
C GLY A 164 11.91 12.37 -8.04
N THR A 165 11.17 11.68 -7.16
CA THR A 165 9.72 11.47 -7.28
C THR A 165 8.99 12.41 -6.32
N SER A 166 7.88 13.01 -6.73
CA SER A 166 7.10 13.91 -5.88
C SER A 166 6.42 13.16 -4.73
N LEU A 167 6.01 13.89 -3.68
CA LEU A 167 5.22 13.31 -2.59
C LEU A 167 3.88 12.76 -3.10
N LEU A 168 3.24 13.48 -4.04
CA LEU A 168 2.00 13.02 -4.68
C LEU A 168 2.15 11.66 -5.34
N GLU A 169 3.19 11.49 -6.14
CA GLU A 169 3.43 10.22 -6.86
C GLU A 169 3.68 9.07 -5.89
N GLY A 170 4.43 9.32 -4.79
CA GLY A 170 4.62 8.32 -3.75
C GLY A 170 3.31 7.96 -3.01
N LEU A 171 2.52 8.96 -2.63
CA LEU A 171 1.20 8.75 -2.02
C LEU A 171 0.24 8.04 -2.99
N PHE A 172 0.33 8.34 -4.28
CA PHE A 172 -0.47 7.67 -5.29
C PHE A 172 -0.10 6.18 -5.42
N VAL A 173 1.18 5.82 -5.36
CA VAL A 173 1.61 4.41 -5.34
C VAL A 173 1.11 3.72 -4.08
N LEU A 174 1.20 4.36 -2.91
CA LEU A 174 0.62 3.87 -1.66
C LEU A 174 -0.87 3.58 -1.82
N TRP A 175 -1.65 4.56 -2.30
CA TRP A 175 -3.07 4.41 -2.56
C TRP A 175 -3.38 3.29 -3.54
N ALA A 176 -2.64 3.22 -4.65
CA ALA A 176 -2.89 2.25 -5.71
C ALA A 176 -2.71 0.80 -5.23
N THR A 177 -1.69 0.54 -4.41
CA THR A 177 -1.47 -0.80 -3.83
C THR A 177 -2.58 -1.17 -2.84
N GLU A 178 -2.97 -0.25 -1.97
CA GLU A 178 -4.01 -0.51 -0.97
C GLU A 178 -5.41 -0.70 -1.58
N VAL A 179 -5.78 0.12 -2.57
CA VAL A 179 -7.08 -0.02 -3.23
C VAL A 179 -7.17 -1.29 -4.08
N CYS A 180 -6.09 -1.71 -4.73
CA CYS A 180 -6.02 -2.98 -5.44
C CYS A 180 -6.19 -4.15 -4.48
N TYR A 181 -5.46 -4.15 -3.36
CA TYR A 181 -5.51 -5.19 -2.35
C TYR A 181 -6.90 -5.33 -1.73
N LEU A 182 -7.49 -4.23 -1.27
CA LEU A 182 -8.85 -4.20 -0.75
C LEU A 182 -9.87 -4.72 -1.77
N THR A 183 -9.77 -4.27 -3.02
CA THR A 183 -10.69 -4.65 -4.09
C THR A 183 -10.62 -6.15 -4.38
N VAL A 184 -9.42 -6.70 -4.47
CA VAL A 184 -9.21 -8.14 -4.72
C VAL A 184 -9.82 -8.98 -3.60
N TRP A 185 -9.52 -8.66 -2.33
CA TRP A 185 -10.00 -9.47 -1.21
C TRP A 185 -11.51 -9.30 -0.96
N ARG A 186 -12.08 -8.13 -1.23
CA ARG A 186 -13.55 -7.96 -1.25
C ARG A 186 -14.21 -8.85 -2.31
N ASN A 187 -13.63 -8.93 -3.51
CA ASN A 187 -14.15 -9.78 -4.57
C ASN A 187 -14.03 -11.28 -4.21
N VAL A 188 -12.91 -11.69 -3.61
CA VAL A 188 -12.73 -13.04 -3.08
C VAL A 188 -13.80 -13.33 -2.03
N ARG A 189 -13.97 -12.46 -1.03
CA ARG A 189 -14.99 -12.58 0.03
C ARG A 189 -16.40 -12.69 -0.53
N ALA A 190 -16.74 -11.89 -1.52
CA ALA A 190 -18.06 -11.91 -2.16
C ALA A 190 -18.32 -13.21 -2.96
N ALA A 191 -17.26 -13.83 -3.50
CA ALA A 191 -17.33 -15.08 -4.23
C ALA A 191 -17.34 -16.32 -3.33
N MET A 192 -17.08 -16.17 -2.02
CA MET A 192 -17.07 -17.30 -1.07
C MET A 192 -18.46 -17.90 -0.93
N PRO A 193 -18.61 -19.25 -0.96
CA PRO A 193 -19.89 -19.91 -0.68
C PRO A 193 -20.40 -19.56 0.73
N ARG A 194 -21.69 -19.26 0.86
CA ARG A 194 -22.35 -18.94 2.14
C ARG A 194 -22.38 -20.12 3.12
N ALA A 195 -22.32 -21.34 2.64
CA ALA A 195 -22.24 -22.54 3.44
C ALA A 195 -21.01 -23.36 3.03
N LYS A 196 -20.28 -23.91 4.01
CA LYS A 196 -19.24 -24.90 3.72
C LYS A 196 -19.92 -26.10 3.04
N ASN A 197 -19.51 -26.41 1.82
CA ASN A 197 -20.00 -27.61 1.10
C ASN A 197 -19.36 -28.89 1.69
N GLY A 198 -19.59 -29.14 3.01
CA GLY A 198 -19.32 -30.42 3.66
C GLY A 198 -17.85 -30.83 3.87
N GLY A 199 -16.85 -29.99 3.51
CA GLY A 199 -15.42 -30.26 3.69
C GLY A 199 -14.69 -29.17 4.49
N GLU A 200 -13.52 -29.51 5.03
CA GLU A 200 -12.59 -28.51 5.59
C GLU A 200 -11.91 -27.75 4.44
N ASP A 201 -11.65 -26.44 4.64
CA ASP A 201 -10.88 -25.65 3.70
C ASP A 201 -9.45 -26.22 3.60
N ALA A 202 -8.87 -26.29 2.39
CA ALA A 202 -7.59 -26.97 2.13
C ALA A 202 -6.38 -26.28 2.83
N ASP A 203 -6.54 -24.99 3.21
CA ASP A 203 -5.59 -24.22 4.01
C ASP A 203 -5.82 -24.35 5.52
N GLY A 204 -6.80 -25.16 5.94
CA GLY A 204 -7.24 -25.30 7.32
C GLY A 204 -8.16 -24.18 7.80
N GLY A 205 -8.59 -23.26 6.92
CA GLY A 205 -9.47 -22.14 7.21
C GLY A 205 -8.76 -20.81 7.45
N ALA A 206 -7.44 -20.75 7.34
CA ALA A 206 -6.66 -19.53 7.61
C ALA A 206 -7.15 -18.31 6.80
N LEU A 207 -7.41 -18.50 5.50
CA LEU A 207 -7.94 -17.44 4.65
C LEU A 207 -9.34 -17.01 5.09
N ARG A 208 -10.25 -17.96 5.25
CA ARG A 208 -11.67 -17.69 5.53
C ARG A 208 -11.89 -17.07 6.90
N GLU A 209 -11.18 -17.57 7.92
CA GLU A 209 -11.45 -17.26 9.32
C GLU A 209 -10.61 -16.10 9.85
N LYS A 210 -9.44 -15.85 9.24
CA LYS A 210 -8.50 -14.82 9.72
C LYS A 210 -8.14 -13.79 8.66
N LEU A 211 -7.52 -14.20 7.55
CA LEU A 211 -6.86 -13.30 6.61
C LEU A 211 -7.87 -12.44 5.84
N ILE A 212 -8.85 -13.05 5.17
CA ILE A 212 -9.87 -12.31 4.41
C ILE A 212 -10.70 -11.37 5.29
N PRO A 213 -11.17 -11.77 6.49
CA PRO A 213 -11.83 -10.84 7.41
C PRO A 213 -10.97 -9.64 7.79
N ASN A 214 -9.67 -9.84 8.05
CA ASN A 214 -8.74 -8.75 8.36
C ASN A 214 -8.60 -7.78 7.19
N TRP A 215 -8.39 -8.28 5.98
CA TRP A 215 -8.17 -7.48 4.75
C TRP A 215 -9.44 -6.84 4.16
N THR A 216 -10.59 -7.11 4.75
CA THR A 216 -11.90 -6.56 4.32
C THR A 216 -12.69 -6.00 5.49
N CYS A 217 -12.02 -5.63 6.59
CA CYS A 217 -12.66 -5.02 7.74
C CYS A 217 -12.93 -3.52 7.48
N ALA A 218 -13.86 -2.96 8.25
CA ALA A 218 -14.22 -1.55 8.14
C ALA A 218 -13.03 -0.62 8.41
N GLU A 219 -12.16 -0.97 9.36
CA GLU A 219 -10.96 -0.19 9.68
C GLU A 219 -10.02 -0.06 8.48
N PHE A 220 -9.84 -1.15 7.71
CA PHE A 220 -9.03 -1.12 6.49
C PHE A 220 -9.71 -0.32 5.36
N GLU A 221 -11.04 -0.44 5.23
CA GLU A 221 -11.82 0.36 4.28
C GLU A 221 -11.71 1.86 4.56
N GLU A 222 -11.87 2.28 5.82
CA GLU A 222 -11.71 3.66 6.26
C GLU A 222 -10.28 4.19 6.02
N PHE A 223 -9.29 3.34 6.24
CA PHE A 223 -7.89 3.70 5.95
C PHE A 223 -7.67 3.97 4.45
N VAL A 224 -8.15 3.10 3.56
CA VAL A 224 -8.05 3.29 2.11
C VAL A 224 -8.79 4.55 1.65
N GLU A 225 -9.98 4.81 2.19
CA GLU A 225 -10.74 6.05 1.96
C GLU A 225 -9.95 7.28 2.40
N GLY A 226 -9.33 7.22 3.57
CA GLY A 226 -8.49 8.29 4.09
C GLY A 226 -7.30 8.62 3.18
N ILE A 227 -6.64 7.60 2.61
CA ILE A 227 -5.56 7.81 1.63
C ILE A 227 -6.13 8.42 0.34
N THR A 228 -7.29 7.96 -0.12
CA THR A 228 -7.96 8.51 -1.31
C THR A 228 -8.17 10.02 -1.18
N CYS A 229 -8.80 10.44 -0.07
CA CYS A 229 -9.03 11.87 0.21
C CYS A 229 -7.72 12.66 0.33
N LEU A 230 -6.65 12.04 0.85
CA LEU A 230 -5.35 12.70 0.96
C LEU A 230 -4.69 12.90 -0.40
N VAL A 231 -4.70 11.88 -1.27
CA VAL A 231 -4.15 11.95 -2.63
C VAL A 231 -4.84 13.07 -3.42
N ASP A 232 -6.16 13.15 -3.37
CA ASP A 232 -6.94 14.19 -4.04
C ASP A 232 -6.51 15.60 -3.58
N LYS A 233 -6.43 15.84 -2.27
CA LYS A 233 -6.01 17.13 -1.71
C LYS A 233 -4.58 17.50 -2.10
N VAL A 234 -3.66 16.53 -2.11
CA VAL A 234 -2.28 16.79 -2.51
C VAL A 234 -2.18 17.06 -4.01
N ALA A 235 -2.98 16.40 -4.84
CA ALA A 235 -3.07 16.65 -6.27
C ALA A 235 -3.63 18.05 -6.55
N GLU A 236 -4.74 18.43 -5.91
CA GLU A 236 -5.32 19.77 -6.01
C GLU A 236 -4.29 20.86 -5.64
N ARG A 237 -3.57 20.67 -4.54
CA ARG A 237 -2.51 21.59 -4.11
C ARG A 237 -1.38 21.69 -5.14
N GLU A 238 -0.97 20.60 -5.76
CA GLU A 238 0.08 20.60 -6.77
C GLU A 238 -0.36 21.35 -8.03
N VAL A 239 -1.62 21.16 -8.46
CA VAL A 239 -2.22 21.89 -9.57
C VAL A 239 -2.31 23.40 -9.28
N GLN A 240 -2.77 23.80 -8.09
CA GLN A 240 -2.87 25.20 -7.68
C GLN A 240 -1.51 25.91 -7.68
N ARG A 241 -0.43 25.22 -7.39
CA ARG A 241 0.95 25.76 -7.36
C ARG A 241 1.64 25.76 -8.73
N SER A 242 1.03 25.13 -9.73
CA SER A 242 1.58 25.06 -11.08
C SER A 242 1.45 26.40 -11.80
N SER A 243 2.52 26.81 -12.49
CA SER A 243 2.50 27.97 -13.40
C SER A 243 1.91 27.67 -14.78
N ALA A 244 1.60 26.41 -15.09
CA ALA A 244 1.14 25.96 -16.41
C ALA A 244 -0.35 26.25 -16.71
N GLY A 245 -1.09 26.76 -15.72
CA GLY A 245 -2.54 26.86 -15.77
C GLY A 245 -3.24 25.58 -15.35
N PRO A 246 -4.49 25.66 -14.80
CA PRO A 246 -5.14 24.54 -14.13
C PRO A 246 -5.36 23.31 -15.03
N GLU A 247 -5.84 23.50 -16.24
CA GLU A 247 -6.16 22.39 -17.17
C GLU A 247 -4.89 21.58 -17.50
N LYS A 248 -3.84 22.27 -17.93
CA LYS A 248 -2.56 21.62 -18.25
C LYS A 248 -1.90 20.99 -17.03
N ALA A 249 -1.99 21.62 -15.87
CA ALA A 249 -1.47 21.07 -14.63
C ALA A 249 -2.17 19.77 -14.22
N TRP A 250 -3.50 19.69 -14.40
CA TRP A 250 -4.26 18.46 -14.21
C TRP A 250 -3.85 17.36 -15.19
N GLU A 251 -3.71 17.68 -16.47
CA GLU A 251 -3.23 16.72 -17.47
C GLU A 251 -1.87 16.12 -17.09
N GLU A 252 -0.93 16.95 -16.66
CA GLU A 252 0.41 16.52 -16.23
C GLU A 252 0.37 15.64 -14.97
N VAL A 253 -0.47 15.98 -13.98
CA VAL A 253 -0.68 15.18 -12.76
C VAL A 253 -1.27 13.82 -13.12
N VAL A 254 -2.35 13.80 -13.90
CA VAL A 254 -3.02 12.56 -14.32
C VAL A 254 -2.07 11.66 -15.11
N GLU A 255 -1.29 12.21 -16.04
CA GLU A 255 -0.35 11.41 -16.84
C GLU A 255 0.74 10.75 -15.95
N ARG A 256 1.30 11.50 -14.99
CA ARG A 256 2.29 10.97 -14.03
C ARG A 256 1.68 9.85 -13.19
N CYS A 257 0.51 10.07 -12.59
CA CYS A 257 -0.19 9.08 -11.78
C CYS A 257 -0.59 7.84 -12.63
N ALA A 258 -1.04 8.03 -13.86
CA ALA A 258 -1.42 6.94 -14.75
C ALA A 258 -0.23 6.03 -15.13
N ARG A 259 1.00 6.54 -15.16
CA ARG A 259 2.20 5.71 -15.35
C ARG A 259 2.42 4.78 -14.16
N TRP A 260 2.30 5.29 -12.94
CA TRP A 260 2.40 4.48 -11.72
C TRP A 260 1.26 3.46 -11.61
N TRP A 261 0.03 3.87 -11.93
CA TRP A 261 -1.14 2.98 -11.95
C TRP A 261 -0.91 1.75 -12.83
N ARG A 262 -0.43 1.95 -14.07
CA ARG A 262 -0.15 0.84 -14.98
C ARG A 262 0.88 -0.13 -14.44
N GLN A 263 1.91 0.36 -13.75
CA GLN A 263 2.94 -0.49 -13.13
C GLN A 263 2.36 -1.28 -11.95
N VAL A 264 1.62 -0.61 -11.05
CA VAL A 264 0.99 -1.27 -9.90
C VAL A 264 0.03 -2.36 -10.37
N VAL A 265 -0.89 -2.06 -11.27
CA VAL A 265 -1.88 -3.05 -11.77
C VAL A 265 -1.21 -4.23 -12.46
N TRP A 266 -0.11 -3.99 -13.18
CA TRP A 266 0.65 -5.08 -13.79
C TRP A 266 1.31 -5.97 -12.72
N LEU A 267 1.96 -5.39 -11.71
CA LEU A 267 2.57 -6.13 -10.61
C LEU A 267 1.52 -6.90 -9.80
N GLU A 268 0.38 -6.28 -9.50
CA GLU A 268 -0.76 -6.92 -8.83
C GLU A 268 -1.22 -8.16 -9.59
N GLY A 269 -1.30 -8.07 -10.93
CA GLY A 269 -1.68 -9.20 -11.77
C GLY A 269 -0.68 -10.36 -11.75
N GLN A 270 0.59 -10.09 -11.44
CA GLN A 270 1.69 -11.07 -11.42
C GLN A 270 2.01 -11.58 -10.01
N PHE A 271 1.49 -10.93 -8.96
CA PHE A 271 1.85 -11.26 -7.58
C PHE A 271 1.21 -12.55 -7.06
N TRP A 272 0.17 -13.04 -7.74
CA TRP A 272 -0.55 -14.27 -7.38
C TRP A 272 0.16 -15.49 -7.98
N PRO A 273 0.62 -16.45 -7.15
CA PRO A 273 1.29 -17.63 -7.66
C PRO A 273 0.33 -18.55 -8.43
N GLU A 274 0.89 -19.37 -9.32
CA GLU A 274 0.16 -20.47 -9.94
C GLU A 274 -0.27 -21.50 -8.87
N VAL A 275 -1.41 -22.15 -9.09
CA VAL A 275 -2.05 -23.09 -8.13
C VAL A 275 -1.86 -24.52 -8.61
#